data_b453f3a3bd7cfe842b92d89a0a87e799
#
_entry.id   b453f3a3bd7cfe842b92d89a0a87e799
#
_cell.length_a   1.000
_cell.length_b   1.000
_cell.length_c   1.000
_cell.angle_alpha   90.00
_cell.angle_beta   90.00
_cell.angle_gamma   90.00
#
_symmetry.space_group_name_H-M   'P 1'
#
loop_
_entity.id
_entity.type
_entity.pdbx_description
1 polymer ?
#
loop_
_entity_poly.entity_id
_entity_poly.type
_entity_poly.pdbx_seq_one_letter_code
_entity_poly.pdbx_strand_id
1 'polypeptide(L)'
;AWLLAHEGEKLNGITPFYGMMPTWFLPFGIALATIATIVASQALISGSFTLINEAIRLNFWPKAKIKYPSDLKGQLYIPSVNWLLCAGCILVVLYFKESTRMEAAYGLTIILGMLMSSRLLTFFMKIKHYWQPLIWGFVITYLVVELSFLIAQMDKFLRGGWISLMIAVLLSTTMFIWYYARKIRNRYLEFVKLSDYLPILEDLSHDLSIPKYATHLVYLTSADNREEIESKIIYSIMQKRPKRADIYWFVHV
;
A
#
# COMPACT_ATOMS: atom_id res chain seq x y z
N ALA A 1 28.99 -12.93 -24.98
CA ALA A 1 29.47 -13.22 -26.34
C ALA A 1 29.48 -11.95 -27.20
N TRP A 2 28.34 -11.27 -27.47
CA TRP A 2 28.29 -10.09 -28.35
C TRP A 2 29.12 -8.91 -27.82
N LEU A 3 29.06 -8.58 -26.54
CA LEU A 3 29.85 -7.53 -25.91
C LEU A 3 31.36 -7.84 -25.94
N LEU A 4 31.74 -9.11 -25.80
CA LEU A 4 33.14 -9.54 -25.91
C LEU A 4 33.66 -9.46 -27.36
N ALA A 5 32.79 -9.67 -28.34
CA ALA A 5 33.12 -9.55 -29.75
C ALA A 5 33.28 -8.08 -30.22
N HIS A 6 32.72 -7.12 -29.50
CA HIS A 6 32.76 -5.68 -29.79
C HIS A 6 33.46 -4.89 -28.66
N GLU A 7 34.43 -5.54 -28.00
CA GLU A 7 35.19 -4.91 -26.92
C GLU A 7 36.03 -3.77 -27.49
N GLY A 8 35.80 -2.55 -27.00
CA GLY A 8 36.46 -1.33 -27.47
C GLY A 8 35.71 -0.50 -28.53
N GLU A 9 34.62 -1.00 -29.09
CA GLU A 9 33.75 -0.19 -29.96
C GLU A 9 32.79 0.70 -29.13
N LYS A 10 32.73 1.99 -29.50
CA LYS A 10 31.71 2.88 -28.90
C LYS A 10 30.32 2.45 -29.41
N LEU A 11 29.49 2.02 -28.51
CA LEU A 11 28.08 1.64 -28.77
C LEU A 11 27.24 2.85 -29.18
N ASN A 12 27.54 3.56 -30.23
CA ASN A 12 26.88 4.78 -30.76
C ASN A 12 25.35 4.87 -30.50
N GLY A 13 24.92 4.78 -29.21
CA GLY A 13 23.51 4.82 -28.79
C GLY A 13 22.70 3.53 -28.99
N ILE A 14 23.31 2.47 -29.54
CA ILE A 14 22.65 1.17 -29.72
C ILE A 14 22.78 0.38 -28.42
N THR A 15 21.64 0.02 -27.79
CA THR A 15 21.67 -0.87 -26.64
C THR A 15 22.07 -2.28 -27.05
N PRO A 16 22.84 -3.02 -26.23
CA PRO A 16 23.33 -4.38 -26.58
C PRO A 16 22.17 -5.33 -26.96
N PHE A 17 21.01 -5.15 -26.38
CA PHE A 17 19.83 -5.96 -26.68
C PHE A 17 19.38 -5.85 -28.15
N TYR A 18 19.29 -4.63 -28.66
CA TYR A 18 18.94 -4.42 -30.08
C TYR A 18 20.10 -4.67 -31.03
N GLY A 19 21.35 -4.50 -30.58
CA GLY A 19 22.53 -4.79 -31.37
C GLY A 19 22.73 -6.28 -31.69
N MET A 20 22.16 -7.16 -30.86
CA MET A 20 22.20 -8.62 -31.14
C MET A 20 21.13 -9.07 -32.15
N MET A 21 20.20 -8.22 -32.52
CA MET A 21 19.09 -8.60 -33.42
C MET A 21 19.51 -8.39 -34.91
N PRO A 22 19.16 -9.33 -35.81
CA PRO A 22 19.25 -9.09 -37.22
C PRO A 22 18.42 -7.89 -37.67
N THR A 23 18.88 -7.12 -38.64
CA THR A 23 18.20 -5.89 -39.09
C THR A 23 16.77 -6.10 -39.57
N TRP A 24 16.48 -7.26 -40.17
CA TRP A 24 15.13 -7.62 -40.61
C TRP A 24 14.18 -7.91 -39.43
N PHE A 25 14.69 -8.36 -38.28
CA PHE A 25 13.89 -8.70 -37.08
C PHE A 25 13.73 -7.51 -36.14
N LEU A 26 14.55 -6.47 -36.28
CA LEU A 26 14.58 -5.31 -35.38
C LEU A 26 13.20 -4.63 -35.19
N PRO A 27 12.39 -4.36 -36.26
CA PRO A 27 11.06 -3.73 -36.07
C PRO A 27 10.12 -4.62 -35.25
N PHE A 28 10.18 -5.93 -35.47
CA PHE A 28 9.37 -6.89 -34.71
C PHE A 28 9.84 -6.96 -33.26
N GLY A 29 11.13 -6.96 -33.02
CA GLY A 29 11.73 -6.93 -31.67
C GLY A 29 11.33 -5.68 -30.89
N ILE A 30 11.31 -4.50 -31.54
CA ILE A 30 10.87 -3.25 -30.92
C ILE A 30 9.36 -3.34 -30.56
N ALA A 31 8.53 -3.82 -31.47
CA ALA A 31 7.09 -3.97 -31.23
C ALA A 31 6.83 -4.93 -30.05
N LEU A 32 7.52 -6.07 -30.00
CA LEU A 32 7.40 -7.05 -28.93
C LEU A 32 7.83 -6.46 -27.58
N ALA A 33 8.97 -5.75 -27.53
CA ALA A 33 9.47 -5.10 -26.34
C ALA A 33 8.49 -4.03 -25.84
N THR A 34 7.87 -3.27 -26.75
CA THR A 34 6.86 -2.26 -26.40
C THR A 34 5.62 -2.91 -25.78
N ILE A 35 5.10 -3.99 -26.38
CA ILE A 35 3.94 -4.73 -25.83
C ILE A 35 4.30 -5.30 -24.45
N ALA A 36 5.47 -5.91 -24.30
CA ALA A 36 5.94 -6.44 -23.01
C ALA A 36 6.02 -5.35 -21.94
N THR A 37 6.49 -4.16 -22.28
CA THR A 37 6.56 -3.01 -21.37
C THR A 37 5.18 -2.53 -20.94
N ILE A 38 4.20 -2.50 -21.87
CA ILE A 38 2.82 -2.14 -21.55
C ILE A 38 2.23 -3.13 -20.55
N VAL A 39 2.38 -4.44 -20.79
CA VAL A 39 1.89 -5.49 -19.88
C VAL A 39 2.54 -5.39 -18.50
N ALA A 40 3.86 -5.19 -18.45
CA ALA A 40 4.58 -5.00 -17.19
C ALA A 40 4.11 -3.76 -16.42
N SER A 41 3.85 -2.65 -17.12
CA SER A 41 3.30 -1.43 -16.53
C SER A 41 1.91 -1.67 -15.90
N GLN A 42 1.03 -2.40 -16.57
CA GLN A 42 -0.29 -2.75 -16.04
C GLN A 42 -0.19 -3.61 -14.77
N ALA A 43 0.74 -4.55 -14.74
CA ALA A 43 0.97 -5.39 -13.56
C ALA A 43 1.45 -4.54 -12.36
N LEU A 44 2.35 -3.59 -12.58
CA LEU A 44 2.83 -2.67 -11.53
C LEU A 44 1.73 -1.76 -11.00
N ILE A 45 0.86 -1.23 -11.88
CA ILE A 45 -0.29 -0.41 -11.48
C ILE A 45 -1.26 -1.22 -10.62
N SER A 46 -1.59 -2.44 -11.03
CA SER A 46 -2.46 -3.34 -10.26
C SER A 46 -1.85 -3.70 -8.90
N GLY A 47 -0.56 -4.00 -8.84
CA GLY A 47 0.19 -4.22 -7.61
C GLY A 47 0.15 -3.01 -6.68
N SER A 48 0.28 -1.80 -7.22
CA SER A 48 0.19 -0.55 -6.45
C SER A 48 -1.19 -0.36 -5.81
N PHE A 49 -2.27 -0.69 -6.51
CA PHE A 49 -3.62 -0.63 -5.92
C PHE A 49 -3.77 -1.61 -4.75
N THR A 50 -3.22 -2.81 -4.87
CA THR A 50 -3.26 -3.81 -3.80
C THR A 50 -2.49 -3.33 -2.56
N LEU A 51 -1.29 -2.79 -2.75
CA LEU A 51 -0.47 -2.25 -1.66
C LEU A 51 -1.17 -1.07 -0.95
N ILE A 52 -1.75 -0.15 -1.70
CA ILE A 52 -2.47 0.99 -1.12
C ILE A 52 -3.75 0.52 -0.40
N ASN A 53 -4.45 -0.47 -0.94
CA ASN A 53 -5.62 -1.05 -0.26
C ASN A 53 -5.23 -1.65 1.09
N GLU A 54 -4.13 -2.39 1.17
CA GLU A 54 -3.63 -2.91 2.45
C GLU A 54 -3.16 -1.77 3.39
N ALA A 55 -2.53 -0.72 2.86
CA ALA A 55 -2.18 0.45 3.65
C ALA A 55 -3.42 1.17 4.23
N ILE A 56 -4.53 1.24 3.47
CA ILE A 56 -5.81 1.78 3.95
C ILE A 56 -6.37 0.90 5.08
N ARG A 57 -6.34 -0.42 4.92
CA ARG A 57 -6.81 -1.39 5.92
C ARG A 57 -6.02 -1.28 7.23
N LEU A 58 -4.71 -1.10 7.13
CA LEU A 58 -3.81 -0.92 8.27
C LEU A 58 -3.81 0.51 8.84
N ASN A 59 -4.66 1.40 8.33
CA ASN A 59 -4.74 2.81 8.74
C ASN A 59 -3.48 3.64 8.48
N PHE A 60 -2.63 3.24 7.55
CA PHE A 60 -1.47 4.01 7.10
C PHE A 60 -1.79 5.00 5.98
N TRP A 61 -2.95 4.86 5.32
CA TRP A 61 -3.37 5.71 4.22
C TRP A 61 -4.81 6.21 4.41
N PRO A 62 -5.15 7.40 3.90
CA PRO A 62 -6.53 7.91 3.92
C PRO A 62 -7.50 6.95 3.23
N LYS A 63 -8.71 6.84 3.76
CA LYS A 63 -9.78 6.06 3.10
C LYS A 63 -10.04 6.64 1.71
N ALA A 64 -9.86 5.82 0.68
CA ALA A 64 -10.13 6.14 -0.72
C ALA A 64 -11.31 5.32 -1.24
N LYS A 65 -12.01 5.85 -2.25
CA LYS A 65 -13.09 5.13 -2.90
C LYS A 65 -12.51 3.99 -3.74
N ILE A 66 -12.78 2.76 -3.33
CA ILE A 66 -12.36 1.55 -4.05
C ILE A 66 -13.51 1.10 -4.95
N LYS A 67 -13.21 0.83 -6.21
CA LYS A 67 -14.14 0.23 -7.17
C LYS A 67 -13.69 -1.20 -7.47
N TYR A 68 -14.65 -2.10 -7.55
CA TYR A 68 -14.44 -3.49 -7.96
C TYR A 68 -15.01 -3.65 -9.38
N PRO A 69 -14.14 -3.68 -10.42
CA PRO A 69 -14.60 -3.70 -11.82
C PRO A 69 -15.27 -5.01 -12.22
N SER A 70 -14.99 -6.09 -11.50
CA SER A 70 -15.58 -7.40 -11.76
C SER A 70 -15.86 -8.15 -10.46
N ASP A 71 -16.70 -9.18 -10.53
CA ASP A 71 -17.00 -10.09 -9.40
C ASP A 71 -15.84 -11.01 -9.04
N LEU A 72 -14.76 -11.00 -9.83
CA LEU A 72 -13.55 -11.76 -9.56
C LEU A 72 -12.78 -11.14 -8.39
N LYS A 73 -12.56 -11.95 -7.34
CA LYS A 73 -11.77 -11.53 -6.18
C LYS A 73 -10.37 -11.11 -6.62
N GLY A 74 -9.97 -9.91 -6.25
CA GLY A 74 -8.61 -9.40 -6.46
C GLY A 74 -8.46 -8.27 -7.48
N GLN A 75 -9.49 -7.98 -8.28
CA GLN A 75 -9.45 -6.81 -9.15
C GLN A 75 -9.91 -5.56 -8.38
N LEU A 76 -8.96 -4.66 -8.15
CA LEU A 76 -9.16 -3.41 -7.43
C LEU A 76 -8.85 -2.23 -8.35
N TYR A 77 -9.66 -1.19 -8.28
CA TYR A 77 -9.39 0.08 -8.95
C TYR A 77 -9.61 1.24 -7.99
N ILE A 78 -8.58 2.05 -7.81
CA ILE A 78 -8.58 3.22 -6.91
C ILE A 78 -8.32 4.46 -7.77
N PRO A 79 -9.36 5.23 -8.15
CA PRO A 79 -9.20 6.36 -9.07
C PRO A 79 -8.19 7.40 -8.62
N SER A 80 -8.19 7.77 -7.33
CA SER A 80 -7.25 8.75 -6.76
C SER A 80 -5.79 8.31 -6.89
N VAL A 81 -5.51 7.03 -6.65
CA VAL A 81 -4.16 6.47 -6.80
C VAL A 81 -3.75 6.41 -8.26
N ASN A 82 -4.68 6.06 -9.16
CA ASN A 82 -4.40 6.03 -10.60
C ASN A 82 -3.98 7.42 -11.13
N TRP A 83 -4.69 8.47 -10.73
CA TRP A 83 -4.31 9.84 -11.10
C TRP A 83 -2.98 10.27 -10.49
N LEU A 84 -2.72 9.87 -9.23
CA LEU A 84 -1.44 10.13 -8.57
C LEU A 84 -0.27 9.45 -9.30
N LEU A 85 -0.45 8.19 -9.69
CA LEU A 85 0.54 7.44 -10.47
C LEU A 85 0.77 8.07 -11.85
N CYS A 86 -0.30 8.46 -12.54
CA CYS A 86 -0.21 9.15 -13.83
C CYS A 86 0.59 10.46 -13.72
N ALA A 87 0.24 11.31 -12.74
CA ALA A 87 0.97 12.55 -12.49
C ALA A 87 2.43 12.28 -12.13
N GLY A 88 2.69 11.29 -11.28
CA GLY A 88 4.04 10.86 -10.91
C GLY A 88 4.87 10.40 -12.11
N CYS A 89 4.30 9.58 -12.99
CA CYS A 89 4.96 9.15 -14.23
C CYS A 89 5.32 10.34 -15.13
N ILE A 90 4.38 11.27 -15.32
CA ILE A 90 4.64 12.47 -16.13
C ILE A 90 5.78 13.30 -15.52
N LEU A 91 5.75 13.54 -14.21
CA LEU A 91 6.80 14.29 -13.51
C LEU A 91 8.18 13.61 -13.62
N VAL A 92 8.24 12.29 -13.47
CA VAL A 92 9.47 11.51 -13.61
C VAL A 92 10.03 11.63 -15.03
N VAL A 93 9.20 11.50 -16.06
CA VAL A 93 9.61 11.64 -17.46
C VAL A 93 10.12 13.05 -17.76
N LEU A 94 9.41 14.09 -17.31
CA LEU A 94 9.81 15.49 -17.51
C LEU A 94 11.09 15.85 -16.77
N TYR A 95 11.32 15.24 -15.59
CA TYR A 95 12.51 15.50 -14.78
C TYR A 95 13.75 14.84 -15.35
N PHE A 96 13.67 13.55 -15.61
CA PHE A 96 14.86 12.77 -16.02
C PHE A 96 15.28 13.03 -17.46
N LYS A 97 14.33 13.13 -18.39
CA LYS A 97 14.52 13.31 -19.84
C LYS A 97 15.40 12.27 -20.52
N GLU A 98 16.30 11.61 -19.78
CA GLU A 98 17.25 10.61 -20.23
C GLU A 98 16.97 9.25 -19.59
N SER A 99 16.96 8.19 -20.41
CA SER A 99 16.69 6.82 -19.97
C SER A 99 17.72 6.33 -18.95
N THR A 100 18.99 6.70 -19.11
CA THR A 100 20.09 6.26 -18.25
C THR A 100 19.92 6.70 -16.78
N ARG A 101 19.39 7.90 -16.58
CA ARG A 101 19.12 8.44 -15.22
C ARG A 101 17.90 7.77 -14.59
N MET A 102 16.89 7.46 -15.40
CA MET A 102 15.72 6.69 -14.94
C MET A 102 16.11 5.28 -14.52
N GLU A 103 17.02 4.64 -15.26
CA GLU A 103 17.55 3.31 -14.94
C GLU A 103 18.26 3.29 -13.57
N ALA A 104 19.02 4.34 -13.23
CA ALA A 104 19.66 4.45 -11.92
C ALA A 104 18.65 4.54 -10.77
N ALA A 105 17.57 5.33 -10.92
CA ALA A 105 16.50 5.43 -9.94
C ALA A 105 15.72 4.12 -9.79
N TYR A 106 15.42 3.46 -10.89
CA TYR A 106 14.71 2.18 -10.94
C TYR A 106 15.52 1.05 -10.29
N GLY A 107 16.81 0.95 -10.62
CA GLY A 107 17.68 -0.09 -10.06
C GLY A 107 17.77 -0.05 -8.54
N LEU A 108 17.93 1.14 -7.94
CA LEU A 108 17.93 1.29 -6.49
C LEU A 108 16.58 0.87 -5.85
N THR A 109 15.48 1.26 -6.48
CA THR A 109 14.13 0.92 -5.99
C THR A 109 13.91 -0.60 -5.97
N ILE A 110 14.33 -1.31 -7.02
CA ILE A 110 14.21 -2.78 -7.07
C ILE A 110 15.01 -3.43 -5.94
N ILE A 111 16.25 -3.02 -5.72
CA ILE A 111 17.10 -3.63 -4.69
C ILE A 111 16.52 -3.40 -3.29
N LEU A 112 16.03 -2.21 -3.00
CA LEU A 112 15.34 -1.95 -1.74
C LEU A 112 14.08 -2.82 -1.58
N GLY A 113 13.32 -3.02 -2.67
CA GLY A 113 12.17 -3.91 -2.68
C GLY A 113 12.57 -5.37 -2.43
N MET A 114 13.65 -5.85 -3.05
CA MET A 114 14.19 -7.20 -2.82
C MET A 114 14.61 -7.40 -1.36
N LEU A 115 15.38 -6.46 -0.79
CA LEU A 115 15.79 -6.48 0.62
C LEU A 115 14.59 -6.58 1.56
N MET A 116 13.53 -5.81 1.32
CA MET A 116 12.30 -5.87 2.13
C MET A 116 11.59 -7.22 1.98
N SER A 117 11.49 -7.75 0.76
CA SER A 117 10.84 -9.03 0.49
C SER A 117 11.60 -10.20 1.14
N SER A 118 12.93 -10.20 1.07
CA SER A 118 13.78 -11.21 1.71
C SER A 118 13.66 -11.17 3.23
N ARG A 119 13.56 -9.97 3.82
CA ARG A 119 13.29 -9.79 5.25
C ARG A 119 11.93 -10.33 5.66
N LEU A 120 10.88 -10.00 4.91
CA LEU A 120 9.52 -10.50 5.19
C LEU A 120 9.45 -12.02 5.06
N LEU A 121 10.09 -12.60 4.04
CA LEU A 121 10.13 -14.05 3.86
C LEU A 121 10.90 -14.74 4.99
N THR A 122 12.01 -14.16 5.43
CA THR A 122 12.75 -14.65 6.60
C THR A 122 11.88 -14.65 7.86
N PHE A 123 11.09 -13.60 8.06
CA PHE A 123 10.17 -13.50 9.19
C PHE A 123 9.07 -14.56 9.11
N PHE A 124 8.50 -14.75 7.93
CA PHE A 124 7.51 -15.79 7.67
C PHE A 124 8.05 -17.19 7.95
N MET A 125 9.28 -17.51 7.50
CA MET A 125 9.93 -18.79 7.76
C MET A 125 10.13 -19.02 9.26
N LYS A 126 10.50 -18.00 10.03
CA LYS A 126 10.63 -18.08 11.49
C LYS A 126 9.29 -18.34 12.17
N ILE A 127 8.22 -17.66 11.79
CA ILE A 127 6.87 -17.86 12.35
C ILE A 127 6.36 -19.29 12.04
N LYS A 128 6.67 -19.81 10.86
CA LYS A 128 6.29 -21.16 10.45
C LYS A 128 7.20 -22.24 11.03
N HIS A 129 8.18 -21.88 11.89
CA HIS A 129 9.11 -22.81 12.53
C HIS A 129 9.88 -23.71 11.55
N TYR A 130 10.25 -23.17 10.37
CA TYR A 130 11.13 -23.90 9.45
C TYR A 130 12.50 -24.21 10.11
N TRP A 131 13.17 -25.25 9.61
CA TRP A 131 14.47 -25.67 10.09
C TRP A 131 15.50 -24.53 10.06
N GLN A 132 16.14 -24.27 11.22
CA GLN A 132 17.02 -23.09 11.41
C GLN A 132 18.18 -23.00 10.38
N PRO A 133 18.92 -24.11 10.05
CA PRO A 133 19.95 -24.05 9.03
C PRO A 133 19.44 -23.62 7.65
N LEU A 134 18.21 -24.01 7.29
CA LEU A 134 17.59 -23.57 6.03
C LEU A 134 17.35 -22.07 6.01
N ILE A 135 16.87 -21.50 7.13
CA ILE A 135 16.65 -20.06 7.27
C ILE A 135 17.97 -19.31 7.14
N TRP A 136 19.01 -19.77 7.82
CA TRP A 136 20.34 -19.15 7.73
C TRP A 136 20.97 -19.27 6.34
N GLY A 137 20.86 -20.42 5.71
CA GLY A 137 21.29 -20.63 4.33
C GLY A 137 20.62 -19.68 3.36
N PHE A 138 19.28 -19.53 3.47
CA PHE A 138 18.52 -18.56 2.70
C PHE A 138 19.00 -17.12 2.93
N VAL A 139 19.08 -16.69 4.19
CA VAL A 139 19.47 -15.32 4.55
C VAL A 139 20.86 -14.97 4.04
N ILE A 140 21.84 -15.85 4.26
CA ILE A 140 23.21 -15.60 3.83
C ILE A 140 23.30 -15.50 2.31
N THR A 141 22.69 -16.43 1.58
CA THR A 141 22.74 -16.45 0.11
C THR A 141 22.11 -15.18 -0.47
N TYR A 142 20.91 -14.83 -0.04
CA TYR A 142 20.24 -13.64 -0.55
C TYR A 142 20.93 -12.34 -0.12
N LEU A 143 21.41 -12.28 1.11
CA LEU A 143 22.13 -11.10 1.60
C LEU A 143 23.41 -10.83 0.76
N VAL A 144 24.19 -11.86 0.44
CA VAL A 144 25.38 -11.71 -0.40
C VAL A 144 25.02 -11.18 -1.78
N VAL A 145 24.00 -11.75 -2.42
CA VAL A 145 23.53 -11.31 -3.74
C VAL A 145 23.00 -9.87 -3.68
N GLU A 146 22.13 -9.57 -2.75
CA GLU A 146 21.50 -8.25 -2.61
C GLU A 146 22.51 -7.16 -2.25
N LEU A 147 23.49 -7.44 -1.39
CA LEU A 147 24.55 -6.50 -1.06
C LEU A 147 25.46 -6.24 -2.26
N SER A 148 25.78 -7.26 -3.06
CA SER A 148 26.61 -7.07 -4.26
C SER A 148 25.92 -6.14 -5.27
N PHE A 149 24.61 -6.30 -5.48
CA PHE A 149 23.82 -5.39 -6.31
C PHE A 149 23.68 -4.00 -5.71
N LEU A 150 23.50 -3.91 -4.38
CA LEU A 150 23.41 -2.62 -3.69
C LEU A 150 24.70 -1.80 -3.87
N ILE A 151 25.87 -2.43 -3.68
CA ILE A 151 27.16 -1.78 -3.88
C ILE A 151 27.29 -1.28 -5.33
N ALA A 152 26.93 -2.11 -6.32
CA ALA A 152 26.97 -1.72 -7.72
C ALA A 152 26.03 -0.54 -8.06
N GLN A 153 24.92 -0.40 -7.34
CA GLN A 153 23.98 0.72 -7.54
C GLN A 153 24.39 1.99 -6.80
N MET A 154 25.21 1.90 -5.75
CA MET A 154 25.71 3.08 -5.03
C MET A 154 26.52 4.02 -5.94
N ASP A 155 27.24 3.50 -6.90
CA ASP A 155 27.97 4.32 -7.90
C ASP A 155 27.02 5.15 -8.78
N LYS A 156 25.80 4.66 -8.98
CA LYS A 156 24.74 5.36 -9.74
C LYS A 156 23.85 6.25 -8.88
N PHE A 157 24.04 6.25 -7.55
CA PHE A 157 23.17 6.96 -6.61
C PHE A 157 23.06 8.45 -6.92
N LEU A 158 24.19 9.14 -7.12
CA LEU A 158 24.23 10.57 -7.43
C LEU A 158 23.71 10.89 -8.85
N ARG A 159 23.65 9.92 -9.74
CA ARG A 159 23.17 10.10 -11.12
C ARG A 159 21.64 10.04 -11.26
N GLY A 160 20.91 9.80 -10.16
CA GLY A 160 19.44 9.77 -10.15
C GLY A 160 18.82 8.87 -9.09
N GLY A 161 19.57 7.96 -8.48
CA GLY A 161 19.07 7.03 -7.44
C GLY A 161 18.50 7.73 -6.20
N TRP A 162 19.05 8.89 -5.83
CA TRP A 162 18.60 9.66 -4.66
C TRP A 162 17.14 10.09 -4.74
N ILE A 163 16.59 10.25 -5.95
CA ILE A 163 15.18 10.66 -6.16
C ILE A 163 14.21 9.58 -5.68
N SER A 164 14.53 8.31 -5.94
CA SER A 164 13.73 7.19 -5.45
C SER A 164 13.68 7.18 -3.93
N LEU A 165 14.82 7.45 -3.27
CA LEU A 165 14.88 7.55 -1.82
C LEU A 165 14.06 8.73 -1.29
N MET A 166 14.15 9.89 -1.95
CA MET A 166 13.35 11.07 -1.59
C MET A 166 11.84 10.80 -1.68
N ILE A 167 11.39 10.15 -2.75
CA ILE A 167 9.98 9.76 -2.91
C ILE A 167 9.58 8.75 -1.82
N ALA A 168 10.41 7.77 -1.52
CA ALA A 168 10.16 6.80 -0.47
C ALA A 168 10.03 7.46 0.91
N VAL A 169 10.92 8.39 1.25
CA VAL A 169 10.87 9.16 2.51
C VAL A 169 9.61 10.01 2.57
N LEU A 170 9.23 10.69 1.49
CA LEU A 170 8.02 11.52 1.44
C LEU A 170 6.76 10.67 1.66
N LEU A 171 6.64 9.53 0.98
CA LEU A 171 5.51 8.62 1.17
C LEU A 171 5.48 8.03 2.59
N SER A 172 6.62 7.59 3.10
CA SER A 172 6.72 7.03 4.46
C SER A 172 6.36 8.08 5.51
N THR A 173 6.80 9.33 5.35
CA THR A 173 6.45 10.43 6.24
C THR A 173 4.96 10.72 6.20
N THR A 174 4.35 10.73 5.02
CA THR A 174 2.90 10.90 4.87
C THR A 174 2.13 9.79 5.59
N MET A 175 2.54 8.53 5.42
CA MET A 175 1.95 7.38 6.09
C MET A 175 2.11 7.47 7.61
N PHE A 176 3.27 7.87 8.09
CA PHE A 176 3.56 8.03 9.51
C PHE A 176 2.71 9.13 10.15
N ILE A 177 2.64 10.31 9.52
CA ILE A 177 1.79 11.43 9.98
C ILE A 177 0.33 10.99 10.04
N TRP A 178 -0.15 10.30 9.02
CA TRP A 178 -1.53 9.82 8.98
C TRP A 178 -1.84 8.81 10.09
N TYR A 179 -0.96 7.86 10.30
CA TYR A 179 -1.08 6.87 11.38
C TYR A 179 -1.14 7.54 12.76
N TYR A 180 -0.20 8.47 13.02
CA TYR A 180 -0.16 9.20 14.28
C TYR A 180 -1.38 10.09 14.48
N ALA A 181 -1.82 10.81 13.46
CA ALA A 181 -3.02 11.63 13.52
C ALA A 181 -4.26 10.80 13.89
N ARG A 182 -4.40 9.60 13.31
CA ARG A 182 -5.47 8.67 13.69
C ARG A 182 -5.34 8.16 15.12
N LYS A 183 -4.13 7.81 15.54
CA LYS A 183 -3.88 7.36 16.92
C LYS A 183 -4.22 8.45 17.93
N ILE A 184 -3.85 9.70 17.66
CA ILE A 184 -4.21 10.86 18.49
C ILE A 184 -5.73 11.04 18.50
N ARG A 185 -6.36 11.07 17.32
CA ARG A 185 -7.81 11.19 17.23
C ARG A 185 -8.55 10.13 18.05
N ASN A 186 -8.10 8.88 18.00
CA ASN A 186 -8.73 7.79 18.75
C ASN A 186 -8.56 7.95 20.27
N ARG A 187 -7.49 8.63 20.75
CA ARG A 187 -7.33 8.96 22.18
C ARG A 187 -8.34 9.99 22.68
N TYR A 188 -8.88 10.83 21.80
CA TYR A 188 -9.93 11.81 22.15
C TYR A 188 -11.35 11.24 21.99
N LEU A 189 -11.51 9.97 21.63
CA LEU A 189 -12.76 9.26 21.73
C LEU A 189 -12.93 8.87 23.20
N GLU A 190 -13.88 9.52 23.87
CA GLU A 190 -14.27 9.13 25.22
C GLU A 190 -15.13 7.87 25.13
N PHE A 191 -14.67 6.81 25.76
CA PHE A 191 -15.43 5.59 25.94
C PHE A 191 -16.10 5.62 27.31
N VAL A 192 -17.35 5.22 27.37
CA VAL A 192 -18.14 5.10 28.60
C VAL A 192 -18.56 3.65 28.77
N LYS A 193 -18.72 3.24 30.03
CA LYS A 193 -19.19 1.88 30.31
C LYS A 193 -20.66 1.75 29.91
N LEU A 194 -20.96 0.75 29.11
CA LEU A 194 -22.31 0.46 28.67
C LEU A 194 -23.22 0.14 29.84
N SER A 195 -22.70 -0.54 30.89
CA SER A 195 -23.44 -0.86 32.12
C SER A 195 -24.12 0.33 32.77
N ASP A 196 -23.46 1.49 32.73
CA ASP A 196 -23.97 2.70 33.41
C ASP A 196 -25.16 3.33 32.68
N TYR A 197 -25.34 3.01 31.41
CA TYR A 197 -26.40 3.55 30.55
C TYR A 197 -27.49 2.54 30.22
N LEU A 198 -27.33 1.26 30.56
CA LEU A 198 -28.34 0.22 30.31
C LEU A 198 -29.70 0.57 30.95
N PRO A 199 -29.77 0.98 32.24
CA PRO A 199 -31.08 1.32 32.85
C PRO A 199 -31.77 2.46 32.11
N ILE A 200 -31.00 3.47 31.70
CA ILE A 200 -31.56 4.66 31.03
C ILE A 200 -32.03 4.31 29.60
N LEU A 201 -31.35 3.39 28.92
CA LEU A 201 -31.77 2.90 27.59
C LEU A 201 -33.02 2.02 27.69
N GLU A 202 -33.16 1.26 28.77
CA GLU A 202 -34.35 0.45 29.08
C GLU A 202 -35.55 1.35 29.36
N ASP A 203 -35.40 2.35 30.22
CA ASP A 203 -36.44 3.34 30.49
C ASP A 203 -36.87 4.05 29.21
N LEU A 204 -35.93 4.46 28.37
CA LEU A 204 -36.19 5.09 27.07
C LEU A 204 -36.97 4.17 26.12
N SER A 205 -36.70 2.87 26.15
CA SER A 205 -37.40 1.91 25.28
C SER A 205 -38.89 1.77 25.66
N HIS A 206 -39.19 1.88 26.93
CA HIS A 206 -40.56 1.75 27.47
C HIS A 206 -41.36 3.07 27.55
N ASP A 207 -40.70 4.22 27.39
CA ASP A 207 -41.35 5.52 27.48
C ASP A 207 -42.24 5.79 26.25
N LEU A 208 -43.53 5.62 26.42
CA LEU A 208 -44.53 5.86 25.39
C LEU A 208 -44.78 7.36 25.08
N SER A 209 -44.27 8.27 25.90
CA SER A 209 -44.38 9.72 25.66
C SER A 209 -43.47 10.16 24.48
N ILE A 210 -42.44 9.39 24.19
CA ILE A 210 -41.49 9.64 23.10
C ILE A 210 -41.90 8.85 21.86
N PRO A 211 -42.04 9.51 20.69
CA PRO A 211 -42.42 8.82 19.47
C PRO A 211 -41.35 7.79 19.08
N LYS A 212 -41.77 6.60 18.70
CA LYS A 212 -40.87 5.51 18.28
C LYS A 212 -40.08 5.91 17.05
N TYR A 213 -38.75 5.84 17.15
CA TYR A 213 -37.86 6.15 16.06
C TYR A 213 -37.64 4.94 15.14
N ALA A 214 -37.43 3.75 15.73
CA ALA A 214 -37.23 2.49 14.99
C ALA A 214 -37.55 1.29 15.91
N THR A 215 -37.80 0.11 15.32
CA THR A 215 -37.91 -1.14 16.06
C THR A 215 -36.54 -1.64 16.50
N HIS A 216 -35.58 -1.64 15.56
CA HIS A 216 -34.18 -2.00 15.80
C HIS A 216 -33.30 -0.81 15.46
N LEU A 217 -32.46 -0.40 16.39
CA LEU A 217 -31.48 0.67 16.19
C LEU A 217 -30.08 0.10 16.33
N VAL A 218 -29.30 0.17 15.24
CA VAL A 218 -27.97 -0.42 15.15
C VAL A 218 -26.91 0.67 15.14
N TYR A 219 -25.98 0.62 16.08
CA TYR A 219 -24.80 1.47 16.11
C TYR A 219 -23.54 0.65 15.94
N LEU A 220 -22.64 1.12 15.08
CA LEU A 220 -21.30 0.56 14.93
C LEU A 220 -20.36 1.27 15.90
N THR A 221 -19.71 0.51 16.76
CA THR A 221 -18.72 1.02 17.72
C THR A 221 -17.33 0.49 17.39
N SER A 222 -16.32 1.33 17.60
CA SER A 222 -14.90 0.98 17.49
C SER A 222 -14.22 0.77 18.85
N ALA A 223 -15.01 0.52 19.91
CA ALA A 223 -14.50 0.19 21.22
C ALA A 223 -13.79 -1.18 21.18
N ASP A 224 -12.60 -1.27 21.79
CA ASP A 224 -11.84 -2.53 21.87
C ASP A 224 -12.47 -3.54 22.87
N ASN A 225 -13.25 -3.03 23.82
CA ASN A 225 -13.90 -3.82 24.86
C ASN A 225 -15.42 -3.86 24.64
N ARG A 226 -16.04 -5.04 24.86
CA ARG A 226 -17.50 -5.23 24.73
C ARG A 226 -18.32 -4.48 25.77
N GLU A 227 -17.70 -4.11 26.88
CA GLU A 227 -18.35 -3.38 27.97
C GLU A 227 -18.31 -1.86 27.78
N GLU A 228 -17.60 -1.38 26.76
CA GLU A 228 -17.40 0.05 26.48
C GLU A 228 -18.07 0.45 25.18
N ILE A 229 -18.56 1.69 25.15
CA ILE A 229 -19.18 2.30 23.98
C ILE A 229 -18.72 3.75 23.85
N GLU A 230 -18.70 4.27 22.65
CA GLU A 230 -18.35 5.67 22.41
C GLU A 230 -19.40 6.61 23.03
N SER A 231 -18.98 7.56 23.85
CA SER A 231 -19.82 8.59 24.47
C SER A 231 -20.73 9.29 23.46
N LYS A 232 -20.24 9.49 22.23
CA LYS A 232 -21.01 10.08 21.12
C LYS A 232 -22.24 9.29 20.71
N ILE A 233 -22.23 7.97 20.86
CA ILE A 233 -23.38 7.11 20.54
C ILE A 233 -24.47 7.37 21.56
N ILE A 234 -24.13 7.37 22.84
CA ILE A 234 -25.06 7.69 23.93
C ILE A 234 -25.65 9.11 23.76
N TYR A 235 -24.76 10.08 23.45
CA TYR A 235 -25.18 11.44 23.14
C TYR A 235 -26.16 11.49 21.95
N SER A 236 -25.93 10.73 20.92
CA SER A 236 -26.79 10.66 19.73
C SER A 236 -28.16 10.03 20.03
N ILE A 237 -28.23 9.10 20.99
CA ILE A 237 -29.47 8.46 21.40
C ILE A 237 -30.29 9.41 22.27
N MET A 238 -29.67 10.14 23.21
CA MET A 238 -30.34 10.83 24.28
C MET A 238 -30.56 12.33 24.08
N GLN A 239 -29.52 13.06 23.59
CA GLN A 239 -29.57 14.53 23.72
C GLN A 239 -30.11 15.31 22.53
N LYS A 240 -29.97 14.84 21.29
CA LYS A 240 -30.42 15.63 20.14
C LYS A 240 -31.90 15.53 19.84
N ARG A 241 -32.44 14.37 19.94
CA ARG A 241 -33.86 13.97 19.97
C ARG A 241 -33.81 12.54 20.47
N PRO A 242 -34.44 12.22 21.63
CA PRO A 242 -34.42 10.86 22.13
C PRO A 242 -34.91 9.86 21.08
N LYS A 243 -34.07 8.88 20.77
CA LYS A 243 -34.39 7.90 19.75
C LYS A 243 -34.88 6.62 20.41
N ARG A 244 -36.17 6.58 20.66
CA ARG A 244 -36.81 5.40 21.23
C ARG A 244 -36.78 4.24 20.23
N ALA A 245 -36.23 3.11 20.66
CA ALA A 245 -36.26 1.86 19.92
C ALA A 245 -36.60 0.70 20.84
N ASP A 246 -37.14 -0.39 20.30
CA ASP A 246 -37.41 -1.57 21.11
C ASP A 246 -36.12 -2.33 21.44
N ILE A 247 -35.17 -2.34 20.51
CA ILE A 247 -33.89 -3.03 20.66
C ILE A 247 -32.77 -2.15 20.14
N TYR A 248 -31.72 -1.98 20.98
CA TYR A 248 -30.50 -1.29 20.64
C TYR A 248 -29.38 -2.31 20.39
N TRP A 249 -28.78 -2.28 19.19
CA TRP A 249 -27.67 -3.13 18.82
C TRP A 249 -26.37 -2.33 18.79
N PHE A 250 -25.38 -2.74 19.55
CA PHE A 250 -24.05 -2.18 19.51
C PHE A 250 -23.10 -3.21 18.89
N VAL A 251 -22.70 -2.97 17.65
CA VAL A 251 -21.87 -3.90 16.86
C VAL A 251 -20.44 -3.40 16.85
N HIS A 252 -19.54 -4.19 17.41
CA HIS A 252 -18.12 -3.91 17.39
C HIS A 252 -17.54 -4.26 16.00
N VAL A 253 -16.76 -3.33 15.39
CA VAL A 253 -16.20 -3.44 14.04
C VAL A 253 -14.68 -3.27 14.09
#